data_d3ee94db6e53ccc19d9a0c481b20588a
#
_entry.id   d3ee94db6e53ccc19d9a0c481b20588a
#
_cell.length_a   1.000
_cell.length_b   1.000
_cell.length_c   1.000
_cell.angle_alpha   90.00
_cell.angle_beta   90.00
_cell.angle_gamma   90.00
#
_symmetry.space_group_name_H-M   'P 1'
#
loop_
_entity.id
_entity.type
_entity.pdbx_description
1 polymer ?
#
loop_
_entity_poly.entity_id
_entity_poly.type
_entity_poly.pdbx_seq_one_letter_code
_entity_poly.pdbx_strand_id
1 'polypeptide(L)'
;MWKYGKILKRIYDETNTYDPFEIARHFDTPVEYTDITDPPAKTVYLEDQPIILLSNKLRESNARYYICGHELGHIFKHTGIACSYDSNLHFRTGMEREADQFSFELCNAFYNEENGYYPNEVKQLNYSYGVPENFHLSGMLV
;
A
#
# COMPACT_ATOMS: atom_id res chain seq x y z
N MET A 1 -16.01 2.48 9.48
CA MET A 1 -16.01 1.17 8.85
C MET A 1 -14.90 1.09 7.80
N TRP A 2 -14.10 0.06 7.90
CA TRP A 2 -12.98 -0.11 6.98
C TRP A 2 -13.44 -0.71 5.67
N LYS A 3 -13.06 -0.08 4.56
CA LYS A 3 -13.47 -0.54 3.25
C LYS A 3 -12.82 -1.87 2.88
N TYR A 4 -11.58 -2.07 3.27
CA TYR A 4 -10.82 -3.27 2.90
C TYR A 4 -10.57 -4.20 4.10
N GLY A 5 -11.42 -4.11 5.11
CA GLY A 5 -11.25 -4.93 6.31
C GLY A 5 -11.22 -6.42 6.06
N LYS A 6 -12.04 -6.91 5.13
CA LYS A 6 -12.07 -8.33 4.84
C LYS A 6 -10.79 -8.82 4.18
N ILE A 7 -10.28 -8.04 3.23
CA ILE A 7 -9.02 -8.38 2.55
C ILE A 7 -7.88 -8.35 3.55
N LEU A 8 -7.85 -7.32 4.39
CA LEU A 8 -6.78 -7.20 5.38
C LEU A 8 -6.82 -8.33 6.40
N LYS A 9 -8.02 -8.76 6.80
CA LYS A 9 -8.13 -9.87 7.71
C LYS A 9 -7.58 -11.16 7.09
N ARG A 10 -7.88 -11.38 5.81
CA ARG A 10 -7.38 -12.57 5.12
C ARG A 10 -5.87 -12.52 4.98
N ILE A 11 -5.32 -11.35 4.71
CA ILE A 11 -3.88 -11.18 4.63
C ILE A 11 -3.26 -11.50 5.98
N TYR A 12 -3.83 -10.98 7.06
CA TYR A 12 -3.29 -11.23 8.39
C TYR A 12 -3.40 -12.71 8.77
N ASP A 13 -4.51 -13.35 8.39
CA ASP A 13 -4.67 -14.77 8.68
C ASP A 13 -3.58 -15.61 8.02
N GLU A 14 -3.08 -15.17 6.86
CA GLU A 14 -2.03 -15.90 6.16
C GLU A 14 -0.63 -15.48 6.57
N THR A 15 -0.40 -14.21 6.83
CA THR A 15 0.96 -13.70 7.04
C THR A 15 1.29 -13.41 8.50
N ASN A 16 0.26 -13.27 9.32
CA ASN A 16 0.38 -12.91 10.73
C ASN A 16 1.02 -11.53 10.94
N THR A 17 0.88 -10.64 9.96
CA THR A 17 1.42 -9.29 10.05
C THR A 17 0.72 -8.36 9.07
N TYR A 18 0.83 -7.05 9.35
CA TYR A 18 0.37 -6.00 8.44
C TYR A 18 1.56 -5.22 7.86
N ASP A 19 2.80 -5.68 8.10
CA ASP A 19 3.97 -5.05 7.53
C ASP A 19 3.97 -5.28 6.01
N PRO A 20 3.90 -4.20 5.20
CA PRO A 20 3.82 -4.36 3.75
C PRO A 20 4.97 -5.18 3.16
N PHE A 21 6.17 -5.03 3.70
CA PHE A 21 7.33 -5.75 3.18
C PHE A 21 7.26 -7.24 3.50
N GLU A 22 6.78 -7.58 4.69
CA GLU A 22 6.62 -8.99 5.07
C GLU A 22 5.47 -9.62 4.28
N ILE A 23 4.40 -8.86 4.05
CA ILE A 23 3.29 -9.33 3.23
C ILE A 23 3.79 -9.64 1.81
N ALA A 24 4.55 -8.72 1.22
CA ALA A 24 5.08 -8.94 -0.11
C ALA A 24 5.93 -10.20 -0.16
N ARG A 25 6.79 -10.39 0.84
CA ARG A 25 7.64 -11.58 0.91
C ARG A 25 6.81 -12.85 0.99
N HIS A 26 5.77 -12.85 1.80
CA HIS A 26 4.91 -14.03 1.97
C HIS A 26 4.25 -14.44 0.65
N PHE A 27 3.87 -13.47 -0.16
CA PHE A 27 3.21 -13.74 -1.43
C PHE A 27 4.19 -13.80 -2.60
N ASP A 28 5.47 -14.01 -2.31
CA ASP A 28 6.51 -14.17 -3.33
C ASP A 28 6.57 -12.99 -4.29
N THR A 29 6.35 -11.78 -3.77
CA THR A 29 6.40 -10.56 -4.55
C THR A 29 7.69 -9.82 -4.20
N PRO A 30 8.71 -9.87 -5.06
CA PRO A 30 9.96 -9.16 -4.78
C PRO A 30 9.74 -7.66 -4.69
N VAL A 31 10.45 -7.02 -3.79
CA VAL A 31 10.50 -5.58 -3.68
C VAL A 31 11.93 -5.16 -3.97
N GLU A 32 12.12 -4.40 -5.05
CA GLU A 32 13.45 -4.00 -5.50
C GLU A 32 13.58 -2.49 -5.45
N TYR A 33 14.71 -2.00 -4.95
CA TYR A 33 15.01 -0.58 -5.01
C TYR A 33 15.75 -0.32 -6.29
N THR A 34 15.35 0.74 -6.99
CA THR A 34 15.93 1.03 -8.29
C THR A 34 15.97 2.54 -8.54
N ASP A 35 16.63 2.93 -9.61
CA ASP A 35 16.86 4.34 -9.92
C ASP A 35 15.69 4.93 -10.70
N ILE A 36 14.53 4.99 -10.05
CA ILE A 36 13.35 5.67 -10.60
C ILE A 36 13.02 6.85 -9.68
N THR A 37 12.38 7.87 -10.23
CA THR A 37 12.12 9.09 -9.47
C THR A 37 10.65 9.49 -9.52
N ASP A 38 10.04 9.44 -10.70
CA ASP A 38 8.67 9.88 -10.89
C ASP A 38 8.00 8.96 -11.90
N PRO A 39 7.14 8.09 -11.45
CA PRO A 39 6.70 7.92 -10.06
C PRO A 39 7.76 7.29 -9.18
N PRO A 40 7.64 7.44 -7.86
CA PRO A 40 8.63 6.87 -6.93
C PRO A 40 8.50 5.36 -6.75
N ALA A 41 7.44 4.78 -7.30
CA ALA A 41 7.23 3.34 -7.21
C ALA A 41 6.33 2.89 -8.36
N LYS A 42 6.44 1.63 -8.72
CA LYS A 42 5.54 1.03 -9.68
C LYS A 42 5.62 -0.50 -9.55
N THR A 43 4.57 -1.16 -10.01
CA THR A 43 4.55 -2.62 -10.06
C THR A 43 4.68 -3.04 -11.51
N VAL A 44 5.61 -3.93 -11.78
CA VAL A 44 5.78 -4.51 -13.12
C VAL A 44 5.51 -6.01 -13.03
N TYR A 45 5.15 -6.60 -14.14
CA TYR A 45 4.84 -8.02 -14.18
C TYR A 45 5.79 -8.74 -15.13
N LEU A 46 6.40 -9.78 -14.62
CA LEU A 46 7.26 -10.65 -15.41
C LEU A 46 6.60 -12.03 -15.40
N GLU A 47 6.05 -12.44 -16.54
CA GLU A 47 5.33 -13.71 -16.65
C GLU A 47 4.25 -13.85 -15.57
N ASP A 48 3.44 -12.80 -15.43
CA ASP A 48 2.33 -12.74 -14.46
C ASP A 48 2.77 -12.66 -13.01
N GLN A 49 4.07 -12.56 -12.74
CA GLN A 49 4.58 -12.41 -11.39
C GLN A 49 4.82 -10.93 -11.11
N PRO A 50 4.16 -10.36 -10.11
CA PRO A 50 4.37 -8.95 -9.79
C PRO A 50 5.71 -8.72 -9.12
N ILE A 51 6.31 -7.58 -9.44
CA ILE A 51 7.54 -7.11 -8.82
C ILE A 51 7.30 -5.65 -8.46
N ILE A 52 7.51 -5.30 -7.21
CA ILE A 52 7.35 -3.92 -6.76
C ILE A 52 8.69 -3.23 -6.88
N LEU A 53 8.72 -2.12 -7.62
CA LEU A 53 9.93 -1.31 -7.75
C LEU A 53 9.76 -0.04 -6.95
N LEU A 54 10.71 0.24 -6.07
CA LEU A 54 10.72 1.45 -5.25
C LEU A 54 11.94 2.29 -5.60
N SER A 55 11.77 3.61 -5.56
CA SER A 55 12.88 4.50 -5.77
C SER A 55 13.96 4.29 -4.71
N ASN A 56 15.23 4.36 -5.13
CA ASN A 56 16.34 4.31 -4.19
C ASN A 56 16.22 5.39 -3.11
N LYS A 57 15.54 6.49 -3.41
CA LYS A 57 15.34 7.58 -2.44
C LYS A 57 14.50 7.15 -1.25
N LEU A 58 13.77 6.05 -1.38
CA LEU A 58 12.91 5.57 -0.32
C LEU A 58 13.59 4.60 0.65
N ARG A 59 14.83 4.20 0.36
CA ARG A 59 15.50 3.16 1.16
C ARG A 59 15.49 3.43 2.65
N GLU A 60 15.67 4.68 3.05
CA GLU A 60 15.72 5.03 4.47
C GLU A 60 14.59 5.97 4.86
N SER A 61 13.57 6.06 4.04
CA SER A 61 12.40 6.91 4.32
C SER A 61 11.27 6.07 4.89
N ASN A 62 10.59 6.60 5.90
CA ASN A 62 9.41 5.94 6.44
C ASN A 62 8.29 5.85 5.41
N ALA A 63 8.31 6.73 4.40
CA ALA A 63 7.29 6.71 3.36
C ALA A 63 7.32 5.41 2.54
N ARG A 64 8.41 4.65 2.62
CA ARG A 64 8.47 3.38 1.89
C ARG A 64 7.35 2.43 2.29
N TYR A 65 6.89 2.51 3.53
CA TYR A 65 5.80 1.64 4.01
C TYR A 65 4.48 1.96 3.32
N TYR A 66 4.09 3.22 3.31
CA TYR A 66 2.84 3.62 2.67
C TYR A 66 2.89 3.34 1.17
N ILE A 67 4.02 3.64 0.55
CA ILE A 67 4.17 3.48 -0.89
C ILE A 67 4.19 1.99 -1.27
N CYS A 68 4.87 1.16 -0.50
CA CYS A 68 4.83 -0.28 -0.73
C CYS A 68 3.40 -0.81 -0.57
N GLY A 69 2.69 -0.33 0.46
CA GLY A 69 1.29 -0.71 0.67
C GLY A 69 0.39 -0.29 -0.48
N HIS A 70 0.67 0.86 -1.09
CA HIS A 70 -0.07 1.32 -2.26
C HIS A 70 0.09 0.34 -3.42
N GLU A 71 1.34 -0.10 -3.66
CA GLU A 71 1.60 -1.07 -4.72
C GLU A 71 0.93 -2.41 -4.44
N LEU A 72 0.94 -2.85 -3.18
CA LEU A 72 0.21 -4.06 -2.80
C LEU A 72 -1.28 -3.90 -3.06
N GLY A 73 -1.81 -2.71 -2.83
CA GLY A 73 -3.21 -2.44 -3.12
C GLY A 73 -3.54 -2.68 -4.58
N HIS A 74 -2.68 -2.24 -5.48
CA HIS A 74 -2.85 -2.52 -6.90
C HIS A 74 -2.83 -4.02 -7.17
N ILE A 75 -1.88 -4.72 -6.57
CA ILE A 75 -1.74 -6.16 -6.80
C ILE A 75 -2.97 -6.92 -6.33
N PHE A 76 -3.42 -6.64 -5.11
CA PHE A 76 -4.55 -7.38 -4.54
C PHE A 76 -5.90 -6.99 -5.14
N LYS A 77 -6.05 -5.75 -5.60
CA LYS A 77 -7.34 -5.26 -6.10
C LYS A 77 -7.46 -5.23 -7.62
N HIS A 78 -6.34 -5.08 -8.30
CA HIS A 78 -6.38 -4.78 -9.73
C HIS A 78 -5.61 -5.76 -10.60
N THR A 79 -5.21 -6.90 -10.04
CA THR A 79 -4.48 -7.92 -10.80
C THR A 79 -5.29 -8.34 -12.02
N GLY A 80 -4.62 -8.38 -13.15
CA GLY A 80 -5.24 -8.82 -14.38
C GLY A 80 -5.89 -7.73 -15.21
N ILE A 81 -6.09 -6.53 -14.65
CA ILE A 81 -6.66 -5.42 -15.40
C ILE A 81 -5.68 -4.26 -15.56
N ALA A 82 -4.51 -4.37 -14.94
CA ALA A 82 -3.52 -3.29 -14.94
C ALA A 82 -3.11 -2.87 -16.34
N CYS A 83 -3.08 -3.78 -17.28
CA CYS A 83 -2.62 -3.47 -18.64
C CYS A 83 -3.72 -2.88 -19.53
N SER A 84 -4.96 -2.86 -19.09
CA SER A 84 -6.07 -2.40 -19.92
C SER A 84 -6.62 -1.02 -19.56
N TYR A 85 -6.16 -0.42 -18.50
CA TYR A 85 -6.73 0.84 -18.03
C TYR A 85 -6.02 2.09 -18.52
N ASP A 86 -4.93 1.94 -19.25
CA ASP A 86 -4.10 3.06 -19.68
C ASP A 86 -4.85 4.14 -20.44
N SER A 87 -5.84 3.75 -21.21
CA SER A 87 -6.54 4.69 -22.06
C SER A 87 -7.71 5.40 -21.37
N ASN A 88 -8.04 5.02 -20.13
CA ASN A 88 -9.17 5.60 -19.41
C ASN A 88 -8.71 6.28 -18.14
N LEU A 89 -8.63 7.61 -18.19
CA LEU A 89 -8.14 8.38 -17.06
C LEU A 89 -9.02 8.25 -15.82
N HIS A 90 -10.35 8.24 -15.98
CA HIS A 90 -11.23 8.10 -14.83
C HIS A 90 -11.06 6.76 -14.14
N PHE A 91 -10.94 5.70 -14.91
CA PHE A 91 -10.76 4.37 -14.37
C PHE A 91 -9.42 4.29 -13.63
N ARG A 92 -8.37 4.82 -14.24
CA ARG A 92 -7.05 4.81 -13.63
C ARG A 92 -7.04 5.61 -12.33
N THR A 93 -7.69 6.80 -12.31
CA THR A 93 -7.77 7.62 -11.12
C THR A 93 -8.50 6.88 -10.00
N GLY A 94 -9.57 6.15 -10.35
CA GLY A 94 -10.28 5.34 -9.38
C GLY A 94 -9.41 4.25 -8.78
N MET A 95 -8.61 3.59 -9.62
CA MET A 95 -7.70 2.56 -9.14
C MET A 95 -6.64 3.12 -8.21
N GLU A 96 -6.14 4.33 -8.51
CA GLU A 96 -5.16 4.98 -7.64
C GLU A 96 -5.77 5.31 -6.29
N ARG A 97 -7.01 5.80 -6.28
CA ARG A 97 -7.68 6.08 -5.02
C ARG A 97 -7.91 4.83 -4.20
N GLU A 98 -8.25 3.73 -4.87
CA GLU A 98 -8.44 2.46 -4.16
C GLU A 98 -7.14 1.95 -3.57
N ALA A 99 -6.05 2.09 -4.30
CA ALA A 99 -4.75 1.69 -3.79
C ALA A 99 -4.32 2.55 -2.61
N ASP A 100 -4.59 3.87 -2.68
CA ASP A 100 -4.31 4.78 -1.58
C ASP A 100 -5.13 4.41 -0.34
N GLN A 101 -6.41 4.12 -0.53
CA GLN A 101 -7.28 3.73 0.55
C GLN A 101 -6.83 2.42 1.19
N PHE A 102 -6.48 1.46 0.36
CA PHE A 102 -5.98 0.18 0.84
C PHE A 102 -4.73 0.38 1.69
N SER A 103 -3.79 1.18 1.19
CA SER A 103 -2.55 1.41 1.91
C SER A 103 -2.78 2.16 3.22
N PHE A 104 -3.70 3.13 3.22
CA PHE A 104 -4.05 3.83 4.44
C PHE A 104 -4.56 2.85 5.50
N GLU A 105 -5.48 1.97 5.11
CA GLU A 105 -6.05 1.01 6.06
C GLU A 105 -5.01 0.00 6.53
N LEU A 106 -4.14 -0.41 5.62
CA LEU A 106 -3.03 -1.31 5.98
C LEU A 106 -2.10 -0.65 6.98
N CYS A 107 -1.70 0.59 6.73
CA CYS A 107 -0.82 1.32 7.63
C CYS A 107 -1.47 1.55 8.99
N ASN A 108 -2.78 1.80 9.01
CA ASN A 108 -3.49 1.96 10.27
C ASN A 108 -3.46 0.67 11.09
N ALA A 109 -3.67 -0.47 10.42
CA ALA A 109 -3.59 -1.77 11.09
C ALA A 109 -2.17 -2.08 11.55
N PHE A 110 -1.19 -1.74 10.72
CA PHE A 110 0.21 -1.97 11.07
C PHE A 110 0.62 -1.12 12.28
N TYR A 111 0.11 0.11 12.35
CA TYR A 111 0.37 0.96 13.51
C TYR A 111 -0.12 0.29 14.78
N ASN A 112 -1.33 -0.29 14.75
CA ASN A 112 -1.85 -1.02 15.90
C ASN A 112 -0.99 -2.23 16.22
N GLU A 113 -0.51 -2.92 15.19
CA GLU A 113 0.38 -4.08 15.40
C GLU A 113 1.66 -3.68 16.12
N GLU A 114 2.25 -2.56 15.72
CA GLU A 114 3.52 -2.11 16.28
C GLU A 114 3.40 -1.44 17.65
N ASN A 115 2.29 -0.77 17.90
CA ASN A 115 2.15 0.05 19.09
C ASN A 115 1.14 -0.46 20.12
N GLY A 116 0.27 -1.39 19.72
CA GLY A 116 -0.73 -1.92 20.61
C GLY A 116 -2.01 -1.08 20.72
N TYR A 117 -2.11 -0.02 19.94
CA TYR A 117 -3.29 0.83 19.89
C TYR A 117 -3.33 1.52 18.54
N TYR A 118 -4.52 1.98 18.14
CA TYR A 118 -4.69 2.68 16.86
C TYR A 118 -4.31 4.15 16.99
N PRO A 119 -3.89 4.77 15.90
CA PRO A 119 -3.53 6.19 15.95
C PRO A 119 -4.78 7.05 16.15
N ASN A 120 -4.58 8.22 16.78
CA ASN A 120 -5.66 9.17 16.99
C ASN A 120 -5.81 10.13 15.82
N GLU A 121 -4.76 10.33 15.04
CA GLU A 121 -4.78 11.26 13.91
C GLU A 121 -3.88 10.77 12.80
N VAL A 122 -4.19 11.24 11.59
CA VAL A 122 -3.40 10.89 10.40
C VAL A 122 -1.95 11.31 10.54
N LYS A 123 -1.68 12.39 11.29
CA LYS A 123 -0.33 12.86 11.51
C LYS A 123 0.59 11.78 12.07
N GLN A 124 0.05 10.92 12.92
CA GLN A 124 0.83 9.81 13.48
C GLN A 124 1.20 8.81 12.38
N LEU A 125 0.29 8.55 11.46
CA LEU A 125 0.56 7.67 10.33
C LEU A 125 1.54 8.31 9.35
N ASN A 126 1.48 9.63 9.19
CA ASN A 126 2.44 10.33 8.37
C ASN A 126 3.84 10.18 8.92
N TYR A 127 3.98 10.39 10.22
CA TYR A 127 5.28 10.27 10.87
C TYR A 127 5.84 8.84 10.77
N SER A 128 4.98 7.86 11.03
CA SER A 128 5.44 6.46 11.08
C SER A 128 5.64 5.84 9.72
N TYR A 129 4.77 6.14 8.75
CA TYR A 129 4.77 5.43 7.48
C TYR A 129 4.65 6.30 6.25
N GLY A 130 4.63 7.61 6.42
CA GLY A 130 4.54 8.52 5.28
C GLY A 130 3.15 8.66 4.66
N VAL A 131 2.11 8.26 5.38
CA VAL A 131 0.75 8.48 4.91
C VAL A 131 0.53 9.99 4.75
N PRO A 132 0.00 10.46 3.60
CA PRO A 132 -0.21 11.90 3.42
C PRO A 132 -1.10 12.50 4.51
N GLU A 133 -0.67 13.63 5.06
CA GLU A 133 -1.41 14.26 6.16
C GLU A 133 -2.78 14.76 5.76
N ASN A 134 -2.97 15.07 4.49
CA ASN A 134 -4.25 15.53 3.97
C ASN A 134 -5.18 14.40 3.55
N PHE A 135 -4.88 13.18 3.97
CA PHE A 135 -5.72 12.04 3.66
C PHE A 135 -7.05 12.18 4.39
N HIS A 136 -8.13 12.18 3.63
CA HIS A 136 -9.46 12.36 4.19
C HIS A 136 -10.27 11.08 4.09
N LEU A 137 -10.58 10.50 5.24
CA LEU A 137 -11.45 9.37 5.32
C LEU A 137 -12.48 9.64 6.39
N SER A 138 -13.57 10.28 5.99
CA SER A 138 -14.66 10.59 6.90
C SER A 138 -15.02 9.38 7.75
N GLY A 139 -14.90 9.54 9.06
CA GLY A 139 -15.32 8.50 9.99
C GLY A 139 -14.43 7.29 10.09
N MET A 140 -13.26 7.30 9.46
CA MET A 140 -12.36 6.16 9.52
C MET A 140 -11.40 6.22 10.68
N LEU A 141 -10.99 7.41 11.07
CA LEU A 141 -10.20 7.62 12.27
C LEU A 141 -11.08 8.29 13.31
N VAL A 142 -11.29 7.62 14.39
CA VAL A 142 -12.19 8.15 15.40
C VAL A 142 -11.55 8.05 16.76
#